data_3d311a028c27372ca754046fe45924e1
#
_entry.id   3d311a028c27372ca754046fe45924e1
#
_cell.length_a   1.000
_cell.length_b   1.000
_cell.length_c   1.000
_cell.angle_alpha   90.00
_cell.angle_beta   90.00
_cell.angle_gamma   90.00
#
_symmetry.space_group_name_H-M   'P 1'
#
loop_
_entity.id
_entity.type
_entity.pdbx_description
1 polymer ?
#
loop_
_entity_poly.entity_id
_entity_poly.type
_entity_poly.pdbx_seq_one_letter_code
_entity_poly.pdbx_strand_id
1 'polypeptide(L)'
;MESILAAIGDTPLVRVHHCAPANGAELWVKLEYRNPTGSMKDRMALAMIEGAERDGLISPGDTVVEYTGGSTGPALALVCRAKGYRARIVI
;
A
#
# COMPACT_ATOMS: atom_id res chain seq x y z
N MET A 1 17.70 -5.27 -1.29
CA MET A 1 16.25 -5.31 -1.58
C MET A 1 16.08 -5.49 -3.08
N GLU A 2 15.49 -6.59 -3.50
CA GLU A 2 15.44 -6.96 -4.92
C GLU A 2 14.11 -6.64 -5.59
N SER A 3 13.08 -6.28 -4.81
CA SER A 3 11.77 -5.96 -5.33
C SER A 3 11.24 -4.69 -4.67
N ILE A 4 10.56 -3.85 -5.46
CA ILE A 4 9.88 -2.69 -4.92
C ILE A 4 8.82 -3.09 -3.90
N LEU A 5 8.26 -4.30 -4.01
CA LEU A 5 7.26 -4.80 -3.07
C LEU A 5 7.85 -4.96 -1.66
N ALA A 6 9.14 -5.24 -1.55
CA ALA A 6 9.81 -5.35 -0.25
C ALA A 6 9.94 -4.00 0.47
N ALA A 7 9.76 -2.91 -0.25
CA ALA A 7 9.79 -1.57 0.34
C ALA A 7 8.43 -1.16 0.93
N ILE A 8 7.38 -1.95 0.72
CA ILE A 8 6.05 -1.67 1.26
C ILE A 8 6.03 -2.03 2.75
N GLY A 9 5.52 -1.13 3.57
CA GLY A 9 5.39 -1.37 4.99
C GLY A 9 6.64 -1.05 5.78
N ASP A 10 6.70 -1.55 7.00
CA ASP A 10 7.80 -1.31 7.93
C ASP A 10 8.14 0.19 8.06
N THR A 11 7.09 1.00 8.06
CA THR A 11 7.21 2.45 8.12
C THR A 11 7.60 2.90 9.52
N PRO A 12 8.34 4.03 9.64
CA PRO A 12 8.73 4.54 10.96
C PRO A 12 7.55 4.88 11.83
N LEU A 13 7.69 4.60 13.13
CA LEU A 13 6.76 5.02 14.17
C LEU A 13 7.42 6.15 14.95
N VAL A 14 6.82 7.33 14.92
CA VAL A 14 7.41 8.55 15.49
C VAL A 14 6.50 9.14 16.56
N ARG A 15 7.07 9.45 17.72
CA ARG A 15 6.33 10.15 18.76
C ARG A 15 6.24 11.64 18.41
N VAL A 16 5.03 12.18 18.50
CA VAL A 16 4.76 13.59 18.25
C VAL A 16 4.67 14.32 19.59
N HIS A 17 5.54 15.31 19.80
CA HIS A 17 5.59 16.06 21.06
C HIS A 17 4.86 17.38 20.98
N HIS A 18 4.97 18.08 19.85
CA HIS A 18 4.47 19.46 19.73
C HIS A 18 2.95 19.57 19.63
N CYS A 19 2.27 18.52 19.18
CA CYS A 19 0.82 18.50 19.02
C CYS A 19 0.12 17.79 20.18
N ALA A 20 0.87 17.20 21.10
CA ALA A 20 0.30 16.42 22.19
C ALA A 20 0.15 17.30 23.44
N PRO A 21 -0.97 17.19 24.19
CA PRO A 21 -1.14 17.89 25.47
C PRO A 21 -0.08 17.43 26.48
N ALA A 22 0.40 18.34 27.32
CA ALA A 22 1.45 18.02 28.30
C ALA A 22 1.05 16.92 29.29
N ASN A 23 -0.26 16.86 29.63
CA ASN A 23 -0.80 15.88 30.59
C ASN A 23 -1.78 14.92 29.95
N GLY A 24 -1.72 14.77 28.62
CA GLY A 24 -2.61 13.91 27.87
C GLY A 24 -1.95 12.60 27.45
N ALA A 25 -2.61 11.92 26.53
CA ALA A 25 -2.09 10.68 25.95
C ALA A 25 -0.85 10.94 25.11
N GLU A 26 0.00 9.93 25.01
CA GLU A 26 1.11 9.93 24.06
C GLU A 26 0.53 9.81 22.64
N LEU A 27 1.11 10.58 21.73
CA LEU A 27 0.68 10.59 20.34
C LEU A 27 1.81 10.05 19.46
N TRP A 28 1.51 8.95 18.78
CA TRP A 28 2.47 8.28 17.89
C TRP A 28 1.91 8.24 16.49
N VAL A 29 2.76 8.46 15.50
CA VAL A 29 2.36 8.54 14.10
C VAL A 29 3.17 7.55 13.27
N LYS A 30 2.49 6.74 12.46
CA LYS A 30 3.13 5.91 11.44
C LYS A 30 3.30 6.74 10.17
N LEU A 31 4.53 6.85 9.70
CA LEU A 31 4.84 7.66 8.52
C LEU A 31 4.52 6.88 7.23
N GLU A 32 3.25 6.68 6.94
CA GLU A 32 2.81 5.86 5.82
C GLU A 32 3.13 6.46 4.45
N TYR A 33 3.47 7.74 4.37
CA TYR A 33 3.95 8.33 3.12
C TYR A 33 5.32 7.75 2.67
N ARG A 34 5.99 7.00 3.55
CA ARG A 34 7.26 6.32 3.24
C ARG A 34 7.06 5.05 2.41
N ASN A 35 5.83 4.61 2.18
CA ASN A 35 5.56 3.54 1.22
C ASN A 35 5.90 3.99 -0.22
N PRO A 36 6.18 3.05 -1.13
CA PRO A 36 6.63 3.39 -2.50
C PRO A 36 5.76 4.38 -3.26
N THR A 37 4.42 4.28 -3.18
CA THR A 37 3.55 5.24 -3.86
C THR A 37 3.15 6.42 -2.96
N GLY A 38 3.63 6.44 -1.73
CA GLY A 38 3.42 7.56 -0.82
C GLY A 38 2.19 7.43 0.08
N SER A 39 1.54 6.28 0.15
CA SER A 39 0.37 6.10 1.02
C SER A 39 0.30 4.71 1.63
N MET A 40 -0.56 4.55 2.63
CA MET A 40 -0.82 3.26 3.27
C MET A 40 -1.52 2.27 2.34
N LYS A 41 -2.05 2.72 1.21
CA LYS A 41 -2.77 1.86 0.28
C LYS A 41 -1.87 0.83 -0.38
N ASP A 42 -0.55 1.05 -0.41
CA ASP A 42 0.39 0.05 -0.89
C ASP A 42 0.27 -1.25 -0.10
N ARG A 43 0.09 -1.17 1.22
CA ARG A 43 -0.12 -2.35 2.08
C ARG A 43 -1.37 -3.11 1.69
N MET A 44 -2.47 -2.39 1.47
CA MET A 44 -3.74 -2.99 1.09
C MET A 44 -3.64 -3.67 -0.27
N ALA A 45 -3.06 -2.98 -1.26
CA ALA A 45 -2.92 -3.52 -2.60
C ALA A 45 -2.10 -4.82 -2.60
N LEU A 46 -0.97 -4.82 -1.89
CA LEU A 46 -0.12 -6.01 -1.79
C LEU A 46 -0.88 -7.17 -1.13
N ALA A 47 -1.56 -6.90 -0.01
CA ALA A 47 -2.30 -7.93 0.70
C ALA A 47 -3.44 -8.52 -0.14
N MET A 48 -4.15 -7.67 -0.87
CA MET A 48 -5.26 -8.12 -1.72
C MET A 48 -4.76 -9.00 -2.87
N ILE A 49 -3.73 -8.57 -3.58
CA ILE A 49 -3.21 -9.33 -4.72
C ILE A 49 -2.57 -10.64 -4.23
N GLU A 50 -1.75 -10.59 -3.21
CA GLU A 50 -1.12 -11.81 -2.69
C GLU A 50 -2.14 -12.77 -2.08
N GLY A 51 -3.16 -12.24 -1.41
CA GLY A 51 -4.25 -13.06 -0.90
C GLY A 51 -5.02 -13.76 -2.01
N ALA A 52 -5.33 -13.04 -3.08
CA ALA A 52 -6.02 -13.62 -4.22
C ALA A 52 -5.18 -14.68 -4.95
N GLU A 53 -3.87 -14.45 -5.06
CA GLU A 53 -2.94 -15.45 -5.60
C GLU A 53 -2.91 -16.72 -4.76
N ARG A 54 -2.81 -16.56 -3.43
CA ARG A 54 -2.77 -17.68 -2.50
C ARG A 54 -4.05 -18.51 -2.57
N ASP A 55 -5.19 -17.86 -2.78
CA ASP A 55 -6.49 -18.53 -2.87
C ASP A 55 -6.77 -19.07 -4.28
N GLY A 56 -5.86 -18.91 -5.22
CA GLY A 56 -6.02 -19.42 -6.57
C GLY A 56 -7.01 -18.65 -7.45
N LEU A 57 -7.37 -17.43 -7.05
CA LEU A 57 -8.34 -16.61 -7.76
C LEU A 57 -7.76 -15.88 -8.97
N ILE A 58 -6.48 -15.57 -8.94
CA ILE A 58 -5.78 -14.87 -10.01
C ILE A 58 -4.39 -15.44 -10.23
N SER A 59 -3.85 -15.23 -11.42
CA SER A 59 -2.47 -15.59 -11.75
C SER A 59 -1.86 -14.53 -12.66
N PRO A 60 -0.51 -14.41 -12.71
CA PRO A 60 0.13 -13.41 -13.56
C PRO A 60 -0.39 -13.44 -15.01
N GLY A 61 -0.59 -12.26 -15.59
CA GLY A 61 -1.22 -12.10 -16.89
C GLY A 61 -2.68 -11.69 -16.82
N ASP A 62 -3.34 -11.93 -15.70
CA ASP A 62 -4.72 -11.50 -15.51
C ASP A 62 -4.82 -9.97 -15.40
N THR A 63 -6.02 -9.45 -15.61
CA THR A 63 -6.31 -8.02 -15.49
C THR A 63 -7.03 -7.74 -14.16
N VAL A 64 -6.50 -6.81 -13.39
CA VAL A 64 -7.14 -6.31 -12.18
C VAL A 64 -7.82 -4.99 -12.51
N VAL A 65 -9.10 -4.89 -12.17
CA VAL A 65 -9.90 -3.70 -12.47
C VAL A 65 -10.35 -3.08 -11.14
N GLU A 66 -10.18 -1.76 -11.00
CA GLU A 66 -10.62 -1.05 -9.82
C GLU A 66 -11.16 0.32 -10.18
N TYR A 67 -12.25 0.70 -9.52
CA TYR A 67 -12.81 2.05 -9.59
C TYR A 67 -12.26 2.87 -8.43
N THR A 68 -11.45 3.88 -8.73
CA THR A 68 -10.85 4.72 -7.70
C THR A 68 -10.40 6.06 -8.29
N GLY A 69 -10.61 7.14 -7.54
CA GLY A 69 -10.08 8.46 -7.86
C GLY A 69 -8.93 8.88 -6.95
N GLY A 70 -8.43 7.96 -6.10
CA GLY A 70 -7.45 8.30 -5.08
C GLY A 70 -6.23 7.38 -5.06
N SER A 71 -5.65 7.21 -3.88
CA SER A 71 -4.36 6.53 -3.69
C SER A 71 -4.38 5.02 -3.93
N THR A 72 -5.57 4.41 -4.01
CA THR A 72 -5.68 2.98 -4.31
C THR A 72 -5.23 2.66 -5.74
N GLY A 73 -5.51 3.57 -6.69
CA GLY A 73 -5.10 3.38 -8.08
C GLY A 73 -3.60 3.21 -8.25
N PRO A 74 -2.78 4.18 -7.83
CA PRO A 74 -1.33 4.06 -7.90
C PRO A 74 -0.79 2.83 -7.17
N ALA A 75 -1.35 2.51 -6.00
CA ALA A 75 -0.91 1.35 -5.22
C ALA A 75 -1.14 0.04 -5.98
N LEU A 76 -2.33 -0.14 -6.55
CA LEU A 76 -2.64 -1.33 -7.36
C LEU A 76 -1.78 -1.38 -8.63
N ALA A 77 -1.56 -0.23 -9.27
CA ALA A 77 -0.72 -0.16 -10.47
C ALA A 77 0.71 -0.64 -10.16
N LEU A 78 1.27 -0.21 -9.03
CA LEU A 78 2.61 -0.63 -8.61
C LEU A 78 2.67 -2.13 -8.38
N VAL A 79 1.76 -2.67 -7.57
CA VAL A 79 1.75 -4.09 -7.21
C VAL A 79 1.49 -4.96 -8.45
N CYS A 80 0.54 -4.58 -9.27
CA CYS A 80 0.22 -5.31 -10.49
C CYS A 80 1.42 -5.33 -11.43
N ARG A 81 2.08 -4.20 -11.63
CA ARG A 81 3.25 -4.14 -12.51
C ARG A 81 4.37 -5.03 -11.99
N ALA A 82 4.62 -5.00 -10.69
CA ALA A 82 5.69 -5.78 -10.08
C ALA A 82 5.45 -7.29 -10.15
N LYS A 83 4.18 -7.71 -10.16
CA LYS A 83 3.81 -9.13 -10.16
C LYS A 83 3.36 -9.66 -11.52
N GLY A 84 3.33 -8.82 -12.55
CA GLY A 84 3.01 -9.26 -13.90
C GLY A 84 1.52 -9.27 -14.23
N TYR A 85 0.72 -8.49 -13.51
CA TYR A 85 -0.69 -8.29 -13.83
C TYR A 85 -0.89 -7.03 -14.65
N ARG A 86 -2.00 -7.00 -15.39
CA ARG A 86 -2.49 -5.77 -16.00
C ARG A 86 -3.39 -5.05 -15.00
N ALA A 87 -3.28 -3.74 -14.93
CA ALA A 87 -4.15 -2.93 -14.10
C ALA A 87 -5.00 -2.01 -14.95
N ARG A 88 -6.31 -2.01 -14.71
CA ARG A 88 -7.24 -1.09 -15.37
C ARG A 88 -7.91 -0.27 -14.27
N ILE A 89 -7.57 1.00 -14.20
CA ILE A 89 -8.11 1.92 -13.20
C ILE A 89 -9.20 2.75 -13.86
N VAL A 90 -10.38 2.74 -13.24
CA VAL A 90 -11.54 3.50 -13.69
C VAL A 90 -11.76 4.65 -12.71
N ILE A 91 -11.91 5.85 -13.26
CA ILE A 91 -12.10 7.07 -12.47
C ILE A 91 -13.53 7.57 -12.59
#